data_a2ee1a000e220f024930b5f08dcad991
#
_entry.id   a2ee1a000e220f024930b5f08dcad991
#
_cell.length_a   1.000
_cell.length_b   1.000
_cell.length_c   1.000
_cell.angle_alpha   90.00
_cell.angle_beta   90.00
_cell.angle_gamma   90.00
#
_symmetry.space_group_name_H-M   'P 1'
#
loop_
_entity.id
_entity.type
_entity.pdbx_description
1 polymer ?
#
loop_
_entity_poly.entity_id
_entity_poly.type
_entity_poly.pdbx_seq_one_letter_code
_entity_poly.pdbx_strand_id
1 'polypeptide(L)'
;MKIIDLLKNEKVCISCELFPPKAGTELQNALNIVSDIAEVGPHFMSVTYGAGGTSVGQTVAIARAIEASGRPALAHLTCIDADEAKIDGVLAQMRAAGVQNVLALRGDAVNGNDGDFAHASDLMGKIKKAGDFCVGGVCYPEGHPEAGSLDRDIVNTRRKIDSGCDFLVTQMVFDNNIIYNYMYRLLRHGIDVPVVAGIMPVTNAKQINRICELSGTKLPANYRAIVEKFADDPEALKQAGIAYATGQIVDLIANGLKNIHVYTMNRPEIIGGIMKNLSEIVK
;
A
#
# COMPACT_ATOMS: atom_id res chain seq x y z
N MET A 1 12.80 10.96 -6.48
CA MET A 1 13.53 9.65 -6.39
C MET A 1 12.57 8.53 -6.74
N LYS A 2 13.03 7.53 -7.54
CA LYS A 2 12.20 6.36 -7.85
C LYS A 2 12.25 5.34 -6.70
N ILE A 3 11.09 4.84 -6.30
CA ILE A 3 10.97 3.86 -5.21
C ILE A 3 11.67 2.54 -5.56
N ILE A 4 11.65 2.14 -6.84
CA ILE A 4 12.35 0.93 -7.27
C ILE A 4 13.85 0.94 -6.90
N ASP A 5 14.50 2.10 -6.88
CA ASP A 5 15.91 2.23 -6.51
C ASP A 5 16.13 1.98 -5.00
N LEU A 6 15.16 2.37 -4.16
CA LEU A 6 15.15 2.05 -2.73
C LEU A 6 14.94 0.55 -2.49
N LEU A 7 13.99 -0.05 -3.20
CA LEU A 7 13.60 -1.45 -3.01
C LEU A 7 14.69 -2.44 -3.44
N LYS A 8 15.52 -2.05 -4.40
CA LYS A 8 16.67 -2.85 -4.87
C LYS A 8 17.90 -2.76 -3.95
N ASN A 9 17.96 -1.76 -3.08
CA ASN A 9 19.04 -1.64 -2.10
C ASN A 9 19.00 -2.83 -1.14
N GLU A 10 20.16 -3.22 -0.60
CA GLU A 10 20.27 -4.33 0.36
C GLU A 10 19.74 -3.98 1.76
N LYS A 11 19.52 -2.72 2.06
CA LYS A 11 18.99 -2.25 3.35
C LYS A 11 17.49 -2.52 3.49
N VAL A 12 17.04 -2.61 4.75
CA VAL A 12 15.62 -2.68 5.09
C VAL A 12 14.92 -1.39 4.68
N CYS A 13 13.79 -1.52 3.99
CA CYS A 13 12.96 -0.40 3.54
C CYS A 13 11.60 -0.45 4.23
N ILE A 14 11.31 0.50 5.12
CA ILE A 14 10.01 0.65 5.78
C ILE A 14 9.29 1.85 5.19
N SER A 15 8.06 1.65 4.78
CA SER A 15 7.16 2.67 4.24
C SER A 15 5.80 2.64 4.92
N CYS A 16 4.98 3.65 4.69
CA CYS A 16 3.63 3.68 5.25
C CYS A 16 2.61 4.37 4.35
N GLU A 17 1.34 4.07 4.61
CA GLU A 17 0.20 4.59 3.86
C GLU A 17 -0.49 5.74 4.59
N LEU A 18 -0.94 6.71 3.80
CA LEU A 18 -1.76 7.85 4.18
C LEU A 18 -3.08 7.85 3.39
N PHE A 19 -4.13 8.34 4.02
CA PHE A 19 -5.43 8.53 3.39
C PHE A 19 -5.75 10.02 3.25
N PRO A 20 -6.29 10.46 2.09
CA PRO A 20 -6.87 11.79 1.99
C PRO A 20 -8.00 11.97 3.00
N PRO A 21 -8.23 13.18 3.50
CA PRO A 21 -9.35 13.46 4.39
C PRO A 21 -10.68 13.21 3.67
N LYS A 22 -11.70 12.82 4.44
CA LYS A 22 -13.06 12.70 3.89
C LYS A 22 -13.53 14.04 3.36
N ALA A 23 -14.46 14.01 2.38
CA ALA A 23 -15.09 15.22 1.86
C ALA A 23 -15.64 16.09 3.01
N GLY A 24 -15.31 17.40 2.99
CA GLY A 24 -15.69 18.34 4.05
C GLY A 24 -14.71 18.44 5.24
N THR A 25 -13.64 17.63 5.28
CA THR A 25 -12.57 17.73 6.29
C THR A 25 -11.43 18.59 5.72
N GLU A 26 -10.82 19.41 6.57
CA GLU A 26 -9.72 20.30 6.15
C GLU A 26 -8.49 19.50 5.70
N LEU A 27 -7.97 19.83 4.51
CA LEU A 27 -6.74 19.28 3.95
C LEU A 27 -5.55 19.53 4.89
N GLN A 28 -5.57 20.65 5.65
CA GLN A 28 -4.48 21.02 6.58
C GLN A 28 -4.20 19.93 7.61
N ASN A 29 -5.23 19.24 8.12
CA ASN A 29 -5.02 18.13 9.07
C ASN A 29 -4.24 16.97 8.43
N ALA A 30 -4.53 16.64 7.16
CA ALA A 30 -3.76 15.62 6.45
C ALA A 30 -2.31 16.06 6.19
N LEU A 31 -2.07 17.33 5.93
CA LEU A 31 -0.71 17.86 5.75
C LEU A 31 0.08 17.84 7.06
N ASN A 32 -0.55 18.10 8.21
CA ASN A 32 0.09 17.96 9.52
C ASN A 32 0.49 16.50 9.78
N ILE A 33 -0.40 15.53 9.47
CA ILE A 33 -0.09 14.10 9.59
C ILE A 33 1.09 13.71 8.68
N VAL A 34 1.18 14.27 7.47
CA VAL A 34 2.36 14.06 6.59
C VAL A 34 3.64 14.49 7.30
N SER A 35 3.64 15.68 7.92
CA SER A 35 4.81 16.19 8.66
C SER A 35 5.18 15.28 9.82
N ASP A 36 4.21 14.91 10.66
CA ASP A 36 4.41 14.06 11.83
C ASP A 36 4.98 12.68 11.44
N ILE A 37 4.46 12.09 10.37
CA ILE A 37 4.95 10.79 9.87
C ILE A 37 6.33 10.94 9.21
N ALA A 38 6.58 12.01 8.47
CA ALA A 38 7.89 12.26 7.85
C ALA A 38 9.02 12.37 8.89
N GLU A 39 8.74 12.96 10.07
CA GLU A 39 9.67 13.03 11.21
C GLU A 39 10.03 11.66 11.78
N VAL A 40 9.10 10.69 11.74
CA VAL A 40 9.39 9.31 12.15
C VAL A 40 10.45 8.66 11.24
N GLY A 41 10.56 9.09 9.99
CA GLY A 41 11.61 8.68 9.07
C GLY A 41 11.32 7.45 8.20
N PRO A 42 10.10 7.21 7.70
CA PRO A 42 9.88 6.16 6.71
C PRO A 42 10.68 6.43 5.43
N HIS A 43 11.03 5.39 4.69
CA HIS A 43 11.82 5.53 3.47
C HIS A 43 11.02 6.12 2.31
N PHE A 44 9.73 5.84 2.25
CA PHE A 44 8.75 6.49 1.38
C PHE A 44 7.36 6.46 2.01
N MET A 45 6.45 7.26 1.50
CA MET A 45 5.05 7.28 1.95
C MET A 45 4.11 7.14 0.75
N SER A 46 3.05 6.35 0.91
CA SER A 46 1.98 6.29 -0.10
C SER A 46 0.78 7.14 0.31
N VAL A 47 0.03 7.59 -0.67
CA VAL A 47 -1.26 8.26 -0.47
C VAL A 47 -2.32 7.63 -1.34
N THR A 48 -3.42 7.21 -0.70
CA THR A 48 -4.52 6.55 -1.41
C THR A 48 -5.29 7.52 -2.31
N TYR A 49 -5.94 6.94 -3.33
CA TYR A 49 -6.88 7.66 -4.18
C TYR A 49 -8.28 7.54 -3.56
N GLY A 50 -9.00 8.64 -3.39
CA GLY A 50 -10.32 8.62 -2.75
C GLY A 50 -11.34 7.81 -3.52
N ALA A 51 -12.25 7.17 -2.81
CA ALA A 51 -13.33 6.39 -3.39
C ALA A 51 -14.13 7.22 -4.42
N GLY A 52 -14.39 6.63 -5.61
CA GLY A 52 -15.11 7.29 -6.70
C GLY A 52 -14.34 8.41 -7.41
N GLY A 53 -13.01 8.54 -7.19
CA GLY A 53 -12.17 9.52 -7.89
C GLY A 53 -12.42 10.99 -7.53
N THR A 54 -13.25 11.26 -6.52
CA THR A 54 -13.66 12.62 -6.15
C THR A 54 -12.56 13.45 -5.49
N SER A 55 -11.47 12.85 -5.06
CA SER A 55 -10.39 13.49 -4.29
C SER A 55 -9.04 13.57 -5.03
N VAL A 56 -9.04 13.58 -6.37
CA VAL A 56 -7.81 13.68 -7.19
C VAL A 56 -6.88 14.80 -6.70
N GLY A 57 -7.43 16.00 -6.55
CA GLY A 57 -6.67 17.17 -6.11
C GLY A 57 -6.07 17.01 -4.71
N GLN A 58 -6.76 16.32 -3.81
CA GLN A 58 -6.25 16.05 -2.46
C GLN A 58 -5.11 15.03 -2.48
N THR A 59 -5.24 13.94 -3.26
CA THR A 59 -4.15 12.94 -3.43
C THR A 59 -2.89 13.61 -3.95
N VAL A 60 -2.99 14.44 -5.00
CA VAL A 60 -1.84 15.16 -5.57
C VAL A 60 -1.25 16.17 -4.58
N ALA A 61 -2.10 16.90 -3.83
CA ALA A 61 -1.64 17.86 -2.83
C ALA A 61 -0.87 17.17 -1.68
N ILE A 62 -1.38 16.04 -1.19
CA ILE A 62 -0.69 15.24 -0.15
C ILE A 62 0.60 14.64 -0.70
N ALA A 63 0.60 14.07 -1.91
CA ALA A 63 1.80 13.53 -2.56
C ALA A 63 2.88 14.62 -2.72
N ARG A 64 2.49 15.85 -3.10
CA ARG A 64 3.40 17.00 -3.15
C ARG A 64 3.98 17.34 -1.78
N ALA A 65 3.19 17.28 -0.72
CA ALA A 65 3.67 17.53 0.64
C ALA A 65 4.65 16.45 1.11
N ILE A 66 4.41 15.19 0.73
CA ILE A 66 5.34 14.07 0.97
C ILE A 66 6.68 14.35 0.28
N GLU A 67 6.68 14.69 -1.01
CA GLU A 67 7.91 15.04 -1.74
C GLU A 67 8.63 16.25 -1.10
N ALA A 68 7.88 17.27 -0.67
CA ALA A 68 8.43 18.45 0.00
C ALA A 68 9.05 18.13 1.36
N SER A 69 8.63 17.05 2.05
CA SER A 69 9.24 16.56 3.28
C SER A 69 10.56 15.81 3.06
N GLY A 70 11.00 15.66 1.81
CA GLY A 70 12.21 14.93 1.43
C GLY A 70 12.01 13.41 1.35
N ARG A 71 10.77 12.92 1.40
CA ARG A 71 10.42 11.50 1.25
C ARG A 71 9.80 11.27 -0.13
N PRO A 72 10.14 10.19 -0.85
CA PRO A 72 9.45 9.84 -2.09
C PRO A 72 7.97 9.56 -1.83
N ALA A 73 7.11 10.14 -2.67
CA ALA A 73 5.68 9.85 -2.65
C ALA A 73 5.35 8.71 -3.61
N LEU A 74 4.49 7.76 -3.16
CA LEU A 74 3.81 6.77 -3.98
C LEU A 74 2.33 7.18 -4.10
N ALA A 75 1.96 7.86 -5.18
CA ALA A 75 0.58 8.28 -5.37
C ALA A 75 -0.26 7.15 -5.95
N HIS A 76 -1.35 6.78 -5.28
CA HIS A 76 -2.30 5.84 -5.87
C HIS A 76 -3.05 6.51 -7.03
N LEU A 77 -3.37 5.73 -8.05
CA LEU A 77 -4.19 6.15 -9.18
C LEU A 77 -5.11 4.99 -9.58
N THR A 78 -6.42 5.26 -9.59
CA THR A 78 -7.42 4.28 -10.05
C THR A 78 -7.88 4.61 -11.45
N CYS A 79 -8.21 3.58 -12.24
CA CYS A 79 -8.70 3.74 -13.61
C CYS A 79 -10.19 3.46 -13.79
N ILE A 80 -10.88 2.98 -12.74
CA ILE A 80 -12.32 2.75 -12.83
C ILE A 80 -13.03 4.07 -13.18
N ASP A 81 -13.99 4.03 -14.09
CA ASP A 81 -14.76 5.17 -14.56
C ASP A 81 -13.91 6.36 -15.05
N ALA A 82 -12.69 6.07 -15.54
CA ALA A 82 -11.79 7.07 -16.10
C ALA A 82 -11.56 6.85 -17.61
N ASP A 83 -11.64 7.93 -18.36
CA ASP A 83 -11.17 8.00 -19.74
C ASP A 83 -9.67 8.33 -19.81
N GLU A 84 -9.08 8.19 -20.99
CA GLU A 84 -7.67 8.52 -21.22
C GLU A 84 -7.32 9.96 -20.88
N ALA A 85 -8.20 10.92 -21.20
CA ALA A 85 -7.97 12.34 -20.97
C ALA A 85 -7.89 12.68 -19.48
N LYS A 86 -8.76 12.06 -18.67
CA LYS A 86 -8.71 12.19 -17.20
C LYS A 86 -7.41 11.64 -16.63
N ILE A 87 -6.97 10.46 -17.08
CA ILE A 87 -5.70 9.88 -16.64
C ILE A 87 -4.52 10.77 -17.05
N ASP A 88 -4.46 11.26 -18.30
CA ASP A 88 -3.41 12.18 -18.75
C ASP A 88 -3.38 13.46 -17.91
N GLY A 89 -4.54 14.03 -17.59
CA GLY A 89 -4.65 15.21 -16.73
C GLY A 89 -4.10 14.97 -15.31
N VAL A 90 -4.38 13.82 -14.71
CA VAL A 90 -3.87 13.46 -13.38
C VAL A 90 -2.36 13.23 -13.41
N LEU A 91 -1.86 12.51 -14.40
CA LEU A 91 -0.42 12.26 -14.55
C LEU A 91 0.36 13.57 -14.77
N ALA A 92 -0.20 14.53 -15.53
CA ALA A 92 0.39 15.86 -15.69
C ALA A 92 0.46 16.62 -14.35
N GLN A 93 -0.60 16.57 -13.53
CA GLN A 93 -0.61 17.18 -12.19
C GLN A 93 0.41 16.51 -11.26
N MET A 94 0.51 15.18 -11.25
CA MET A 94 1.49 14.43 -10.45
C MET A 94 2.91 14.83 -10.85
N ARG A 95 3.20 14.92 -12.16
CA ARG A 95 4.51 15.36 -12.65
C ARG A 95 4.84 16.79 -12.22
N ALA A 96 3.89 17.70 -12.33
CA ALA A 96 4.06 19.09 -11.89
C ALA A 96 4.28 19.20 -10.37
N ALA A 97 3.78 18.24 -9.59
CA ALA A 97 3.99 18.11 -8.16
C ALA A 97 5.33 17.42 -7.78
N GLY A 98 6.14 16.98 -8.76
CA GLY A 98 7.40 16.27 -8.53
C GLY A 98 7.25 14.76 -8.24
N VAL A 99 6.03 14.22 -8.32
CA VAL A 99 5.75 12.81 -8.07
C VAL A 99 6.28 11.95 -9.21
N GLN A 100 7.12 10.97 -8.88
CA GLN A 100 7.73 10.05 -9.84
C GLN A 100 7.21 8.61 -9.71
N ASN A 101 6.43 8.29 -8.67
CA ASN A 101 6.01 6.93 -8.38
C ASN A 101 4.48 6.85 -8.28
N VAL A 102 3.90 5.91 -9.01
CA VAL A 102 2.44 5.72 -9.09
C VAL A 102 2.10 4.27 -8.75
N LEU A 103 1.19 4.05 -7.79
CA LEU A 103 0.58 2.76 -7.55
C LEU A 103 -0.68 2.66 -8.40
N ALA A 104 -0.61 1.87 -9.47
CA ALA A 104 -1.71 1.71 -10.42
C ALA A 104 -2.72 0.68 -9.93
N LEU A 105 -3.96 1.09 -9.80
CA LEU A 105 -5.09 0.31 -9.28
C LEU A 105 -6.25 0.32 -10.28
N ARG A 106 -7.08 -0.73 -10.27
CA ARG A 106 -8.36 -0.67 -10.97
C ARG A 106 -9.31 0.29 -10.26
N GLY A 107 -9.44 0.16 -8.96
CA GLY A 107 -10.48 0.76 -8.14
C GLY A 107 -11.71 -0.14 -8.01
N ASP A 108 -12.64 0.26 -7.13
CA ASP A 108 -13.88 -0.48 -6.86
C ASP A 108 -15.00 0.03 -7.77
N ALA A 109 -15.62 -0.86 -8.52
CA ALA A 109 -16.78 -0.54 -9.37
C ALA A 109 -18.02 -0.40 -8.48
N VAL A 110 -18.61 0.80 -8.43
CA VAL A 110 -19.86 1.05 -7.70
C VAL A 110 -21.07 0.79 -8.59
N ASN A 111 -21.02 1.18 -9.88
CA ASN A 111 -22.14 1.11 -10.82
C ASN A 111 -21.73 0.51 -12.19
N GLY A 112 -20.74 -0.38 -12.22
CA GLY A 112 -20.15 -0.85 -13.46
C GLY A 112 -18.85 -0.10 -13.76
N ASN A 113 -18.34 -0.22 -14.99
CA ASN A 113 -17.16 0.53 -15.46
C ASN A 113 -17.48 1.12 -16.83
N ASP A 114 -17.67 2.43 -16.89
CA ASP A 114 -17.92 3.17 -18.14
C ASP A 114 -16.62 3.81 -18.70
N GLY A 115 -15.44 3.53 -18.07
CA GLY A 115 -14.15 4.07 -18.48
C GLY A 115 -13.46 3.24 -19.55
N ASP A 116 -12.33 3.77 -20.06
CA ASP A 116 -11.53 3.16 -21.13
C ASP A 116 -10.64 2.00 -20.63
N PHE A 117 -10.55 1.77 -19.32
CA PHE A 117 -9.64 0.81 -18.69
C PHE A 117 -10.41 -0.29 -17.96
N ALA A 118 -10.21 -1.54 -18.35
CA ALA A 118 -10.83 -2.69 -17.68
C ALA A 118 -10.04 -3.16 -16.45
N HIS A 119 -8.71 -3.01 -16.47
CA HIS A 119 -7.81 -3.52 -15.45
C HIS A 119 -6.67 -2.56 -15.09
N ALA A 120 -6.08 -2.75 -13.92
CA ALA A 120 -4.88 -1.99 -13.52
C ALA A 120 -3.70 -2.17 -14.50
N SER A 121 -3.60 -3.32 -15.20
CA SER A 121 -2.59 -3.55 -16.24
C SER A 121 -2.71 -2.58 -17.41
N ASP A 122 -3.93 -2.21 -17.79
CA ASP A 122 -4.18 -1.25 -18.88
C ASP A 122 -3.68 0.14 -18.48
N LEU A 123 -4.02 0.55 -17.23
CA LEU A 123 -3.51 1.78 -16.63
C LEU A 123 -1.99 1.80 -16.54
N MET A 124 -1.34 0.69 -16.14
CA MET A 124 0.13 0.60 -16.09
C MET A 124 0.76 0.86 -17.45
N GLY A 125 0.24 0.23 -18.51
CA GLY A 125 0.68 0.48 -19.89
C GLY A 125 0.52 1.94 -20.32
N LYS A 126 -0.58 2.59 -19.93
CA LYS A 126 -0.82 4.02 -20.18
C LYS A 126 0.18 4.90 -19.43
N ILE A 127 0.43 4.64 -18.14
CA ILE A 127 1.37 5.40 -17.32
C ILE A 127 2.80 5.31 -17.90
N LYS A 128 3.25 4.13 -18.32
CA LYS A 128 4.57 3.94 -18.95
C LYS A 128 4.71 4.70 -20.27
N LYS A 129 3.66 4.78 -21.08
CA LYS A 129 3.65 5.59 -22.31
C LYS A 129 3.63 7.10 -22.02
N ALA A 130 3.02 7.52 -20.91
CA ALA A 130 2.92 8.93 -20.55
C ALA A 130 4.26 9.54 -20.08
N GLY A 131 5.23 8.71 -19.63
CA GLY A 131 6.56 9.20 -19.24
C GLY A 131 7.30 8.29 -18.27
N ASP A 132 8.38 8.82 -17.69
CA ASP A 132 9.33 8.07 -16.87
C ASP A 132 8.84 7.92 -15.41
N PHE A 133 7.67 7.31 -15.23
CA PHE A 133 7.16 6.95 -13.90
C PHE A 133 7.66 5.56 -13.46
N CYS A 134 7.96 5.44 -12.17
CA CYS A 134 8.07 4.17 -11.48
C CYS A 134 6.66 3.70 -11.11
N VAL A 135 6.28 2.50 -11.56
CA VAL A 135 4.91 1.99 -11.45
C VAL A 135 4.87 0.81 -10.49
N GLY A 136 4.14 0.96 -9.37
CA GLY A 136 3.80 -0.14 -8.48
C GLY A 136 2.45 -0.76 -8.83
N GLY A 137 2.29 -2.02 -8.49
CA GLY A 137 1.02 -2.74 -8.55
C GLY A 137 0.69 -3.42 -7.24
N VAL A 138 -0.59 -3.67 -6.97
CA VAL A 138 -1.02 -4.46 -5.80
C VAL A 138 -1.09 -5.93 -6.17
N CYS A 139 -0.71 -6.81 -5.23
CA CYS A 139 -0.84 -8.25 -5.31
C CYS A 139 -1.50 -8.81 -4.04
N TYR A 140 -2.07 -10.01 -4.15
CA TYR A 140 -2.96 -10.57 -3.14
C TYR A 140 -2.46 -11.95 -2.69
N PRO A 141 -1.70 -12.03 -1.57
CA PRO A 141 -1.16 -13.31 -1.10
C PRO A 141 -2.22 -14.37 -0.77
N GLU A 142 -3.42 -13.95 -0.35
CA GLU A 142 -4.58 -14.82 -0.13
C GLU A 142 -5.47 -14.98 -1.38
N GLY A 143 -5.14 -14.32 -2.49
CA GLY A 143 -5.90 -14.27 -3.74
C GLY A 143 -6.89 -13.11 -3.79
N HIS A 144 -7.01 -12.50 -4.96
CA HIS A 144 -8.03 -11.48 -5.18
C HIS A 144 -9.42 -12.12 -5.16
N PRO A 145 -10.42 -11.54 -4.45
CA PRO A 145 -11.76 -12.13 -4.36
C PRO A 145 -12.41 -12.48 -5.72
N GLU A 146 -12.18 -11.65 -6.74
CA GLU A 146 -12.72 -11.85 -8.09
C GLU A 146 -11.89 -12.80 -8.96
N ALA A 147 -10.70 -13.22 -8.53
CA ALA A 147 -9.83 -14.07 -9.38
C ALA A 147 -10.32 -15.53 -9.50
N GLY A 148 -11.12 -15.99 -8.54
CA GLY A 148 -11.65 -17.35 -8.49
C GLY A 148 -10.62 -18.41 -8.06
N SER A 149 -9.30 -18.17 -8.20
CA SER A 149 -8.24 -19.02 -7.66
C SER A 149 -6.93 -18.25 -7.53
N LEU A 150 -6.03 -18.71 -6.64
CA LEU A 150 -4.69 -18.17 -6.48
C LEU A 150 -3.87 -18.25 -7.78
N ASP A 151 -3.98 -19.33 -8.54
CA ASP A 151 -3.22 -19.50 -9.78
C ASP A 151 -3.67 -18.52 -10.87
N ARG A 152 -4.97 -18.22 -10.95
CA ARG A 152 -5.47 -17.15 -11.84
C ARG A 152 -4.99 -15.77 -11.40
N ASP A 153 -4.93 -15.52 -10.10
CA ASP A 153 -4.42 -14.25 -9.57
C ASP A 153 -2.92 -14.06 -9.86
N ILE A 154 -2.13 -15.12 -9.81
CA ILE A 154 -0.71 -15.09 -10.25
C ILE A 154 -0.60 -14.75 -11.74
N VAL A 155 -1.46 -15.31 -12.60
CA VAL A 155 -1.50 -14.95 -14.03
C VAL A 155 -1.86 -13.48 -14.22
N ASN A 156 -2.80 -12.95 -13.44
CA ASN A 156 -3.14 -11.51 -13.47
C ASN A 156 -1.96 -10.65 -12.97
N THR A 157 -1.24 -11.11 -11.95
CA THR A 157 -0.01 -10.45 -11.47
C THR A 157 1.05 -10.43 -12.58
N ARG A 158 1.25 -11.53 -13.31
CA ARG A 158 2.16 -11.58 -14.45
C ARG A 158 1.79 -10.56 -15.53
N ARG A 159 0.49 -10.41 -15.88
CA ARG A 159 0.02 -9.38 -16.82
C ARG A 159 0.38 -7.97 -16.37
N LYS A 160 0.31 -7.67 -15.07
CA LYS A 160 0.76 -6.38 -14.52
C LYS A 160 2.25 -6.15 -14.78
N ILE A 161 3.08 -7.16 -14.54
CA ILE A 161 4.53 -7.07 -14.80
C ILE A 161 4.79 -6.83 -16.28
N ASP A 162 4.16 -7.60 -17.16
CA ASP A 162 4.30 -7.48 -18.61
C ASP A 162 3.82 -6.10 -19.15
N SER A 163 2.91 -5.44 -18.41
CA SER A 163 2.43 -4.07 -18.69
C SER A 163 3.33 -2.97 -18.13
N GLY A 164 4.47 -3.32 -17.49
CA GLY A 164 5.46 -2.36 -16.99
C GLY A 164 5.39 -2.07 -15.49
N CYS A 165 4.83 -2.97 -14.70
CA CYS A 165 4.90 -2.87 -13.23
C CYS A 165 6.34 -3.10 -12.77
N ASP A 166 6.93 -2.14 -12.02
CA ASP A 166 8.31 -2.20 -11.55
C ASP A 166 8.44 -2.94 -10.20
N PHE A 167 7.41 -2.91 -9.36
CA PHE A 167 7.37 -3.58 -8.06
C PHE A 167 5.93 -3.86 -7.63
N LEU A 168 5.78 -4.74 -6.64
CA LEU A 168 4.47 -5.12 -6.09
C LEU A 168 4.35 -4.71 -4.62
N VAL A 169 3.16 -4.28 -4.21
CA VAL A 169 2.78 -4.10 -2.80
C VAL A 169 1.72 -5.14 -2.48
N THR A 170 1.88 -5.92 -1.41
CA THR A 170 0.85 -6.90 -1.06
C THR A 170 -0.35 -6.24 -0.39
N GLN A 171 -1.54 -6.81 -0.58
CA GLN A 171 -2.63 -6.62 0.38
C GLN A 171 -2.12 -7.02 1.78
N MET A 172 -2.71 -6.44 2.84
CA MET A 172 -2.33 -6.79 4.21
C MET A 172 -2.47 -8.30 4.45
N VAL A 173 -1.53 -8.86 5.20
CA VAL A 173 -1.53 -10.26 5.62
C VAL A 173 -1.15 -10.33 7.10
N PHE A 174 -1.84 -11.21 7.85
CA PHE A 174 -1.63 -11.38 9.29
C PHE A 174 -0.87 -12.67 9.65
N ASP A 175 -0.55 -13.51 8.66
CA ASP A 175 0.26 -14.73 8.80
C ASP A 175 1.38 -14.72 7.76
N ASN A 176 2.63 -14.65 8.23
CA ASN A 176 3.80 -14.60 7.35
C ASN A 176 3.96 -15.83 6.46
N ASN A 177 3.45 -17.00 6.87
CA ASN A 177 3.48 -18.21 6.05
C ASN A 177 2.72 -18.02 4.71
N ILE A 178 1.66 -17.21 4.72
CA ILE A 178 0.90 -16.87 3.51
C ILE A 178 1.80 -16.06 2.56
N ILE A 179 2.56 -15.08 3.09
CA ILE A 179 3.51 -14.29 2.29
C ILE A 179 4.61 -15.18 1.72
N TYR A 180 5.22 -16.07 2.53
CA TYR A 180 6.28 -16.98 2.06
C TYR A 180 5.78 -17.90 0.94
N ASN A 181 4.58 -18.50 1.11
CA ASN A 181 3.96 -19.31 0.08
C ASN A 181 3.68 -18.51 -1.20
N TYR A 182 3.25 -17.26 -1.07
CA TYR A 182 3.02 -16.39 -2.21
C TYR A 182 4.32 -16.05 -2.94
N MET A 183 5.39 -15.70 -2.23
CA MET A 183 6.72 -15.45 -2.82
C MET A 183 7.23 -16.68 -3.60
N TYR A 184 7.06 -17.88 -3.04
CA TYR A 184 7.42 -19.11 -3.75
C TYR A 184 6.60 -19.31 -5.04
N ARG A 185 5.29 -18.98 -5.03
CA ARG A 185 4.45 -19.03 -6.23
C ARG A 185 4.89 -18.02 -7.28
N LEU A 186 5.21 -16.78 -6.89
CA LEU A 186 5.74 -15.77 -7.81
C LEU A 186 7.01 -16.27 -8.50
N LEU A 187 7.96 -16.80 -7.74
CA LEU A 187 9.21 -17.34 -8.25
C LEU A 187 8.98 -18.49 -9.25
N ARG A 188 8.07 -19.42 -8.94
CA ARG A 188 7.71 -20.53 -9.86
C ARG A 188 7.11 -20.05 -11.18
N HIS A 189 6.49 -18.88 -11.22
CA HIS A 189 5.95 -18.27 -12.43
C HIS A 189 6.92 -17.28 -13.09
N GLY A 190 8.20 -17.25 -12.66
CA GLY A 190 9.23 -16.38 -13.22
C GLY A 190 8.99 -14.90 -12.94
N ILE A 191 8.25 -14.56 -11.88
CA ILE A 191 8.04 -13.19 -11.44
C ILE A 191 9.10 -12.86 -10.40
N ASP A 192 10.04 -12.00 -10.79
CA ASP A 192 11.19 -11.58 -9.98
C ASP A 192 11.28 -10.05 -9.94
N VAL A 193 10.24 -9.43 -9.38
CA VAL A 193 10.24 -8.00 -9.09
C VAL A 193 10.20 -7.79 -7.57
N PRO A 194 10.74 -6.67 -7.04
CA PRO A 194 10.64 -6.40 -5.62
C PRO A 194 9.20 -6.45 -5.13
N VAL A 195 9.00 -7.14 -4.00
CA VAL A 195 7.72 -7.20 -3.30
C VAL A 195 7.85 -6.45 -1.98
N VAL A 196 6.88 -5.59 -1.71
CA VAL A 196 6.74 -4.84 -0.47
C VAL A 196 5.61 -5.47 0.34
N ALA A 197 5.92 -6.04 1.49
CA ALA A 197 4.96 -6.74 2.32
C ALA A 197 4.08 -5.75 3.09
N GLY A 198 2.76 -5.81 2.88
CA GLY A 198 1.76 -4.99 3.54
C GLY A 198 1.43 -5.52 4.93
N ILE A 199 1.70 -4.75 5.98
CA ILE A 199 1.48 -5.09 7.38
C ILE A 199 0.52 -4.09 8.01
N MET A 200 -0.54 -4.59 8.66
CA MET A 200 -1.54 -3.76 9.32
C MET A 200 -1.57 -4.02 10.84
N PRO A 201 -1.11 -3.09 11.65
CA PRO A 201 -1.33 -3.14 13.10
C PRO A 201 -2.83 -2.98 13.42
N VAL A 202 -3.43 -3.96 14.10
CA VAL A 202 -4.84 -3.88 14.48
C VAL A 202 -4.98 -3.03 15.75
N THR A 203 -5.69 -1.92 15.62
CA THR A 203 -5.92 -0.95 16.71
C THR A 203 -7.40 -0.68 16.98
N ASN A 204 -8.30 -1.38 16.27
CA ASN A 204 -9.75 -1.28 16.45
C ASN A 204 -10.42 -2.61 16.06
N ALA A 205 -11.00 -3.28 17.05
CA ALA A 205 -11.61 -4.60 16.88
C ALA A 205 -12.83 -4.60 15.94
N LYS A 206 -13.62 -3.53 15.94
CA LYS A 206 -14.81 -3.43 15.06
C LYS A 206 -14.39 -3.19 13.61
N GLN A 207 -13.38 -2.35 13.42
CA GLN A 207 -12.89 -1.97 12.10
C GLN A 207 -12.20 -3.15 11.40
N ILE A 208 -11.42 -3.95 12.12
CA ILE A 208 -10.67 -5.06 11.50
C ILE A 208 -11.58 -6.13 10.92
N ASN A 209 -12.68 -6.47 11.56
CA ASN A 209 -13.63 -7.45 11.02
C ASN A 209 -14.17 -7.01 9.65
N ARG A 210 -14.60 -5.73 9.55
CA ARG A 210 -15.06 -5.16 8.27
C ARG A 210 -13.95 -5.12 7.21
N ILE A 211 -12.73 -4.77 7.60
CA ILE A 211 -11.58 -4.74 6.68
C ILE A 211 -11.29 -6.14 6.14
N CYS A 212 -11.29 -7.17 6.99
CA CYS A 212 -11.09 -8.56 6.57
C CYS A 212 -12.20 -9.05 5.62
N GLU A 213 -13.46 -8.70 5.88
CA GLU A 213 -14.58 -9.03 4.99
C GLU A 213 -14.41 -8.41 3.60
N LEU A 214 -14.03 -7.13 3.53
CA LEU A 214 -13.87 -6.40 2.27
C LEU A 214 -12.65 -6.86 1.47
N SER A 215 -11.53 -7.16 2.14
CA SER A 215 -10.27 -7.56 1.50
C SER A 215 -10.15 -9.05 1.21
N GLY A 216 -11.01 -9.88 1.81
CA GLY A 216 -10.88 -11.34 1.79
C GLY A 216 -9.75 -11.88 2.66
N THR A 217 -9.07 -11.02 3.43
CA THR A 217 -7.95 -11.39 4.30
C THR A 217 -8.44 -12.05 5.58
N LYS A 218 -7.69 -13.05 6.05
CA LYS A 218 -8.05 -13.84 7.24
C LYS A 218 -7.22 -13.44 8.46
N LEU A 219 -7.90 -13.24 9.58
CA LEU A 219 -7.24 -13.03 10.85
C LEU A 219 -6.91 -14.41 11.49
N PRO A 220 -5.62 -14.76 11.71
CA PRO A 220 -5.26 -16.05 12.30
C PRO A 220 -5.75 -16.16 13.75
N ALA A 221 -5.97 -17.39 14.22
CA ALA A 221 -6.60 -17.65 15.52
C ALA A 221 -5.88 -17.00 16.71
N ASN A 222 -4.54 -17.03 16.71
CA ASN A 222 -3.72 -16.39 17.74
C ASN A 222 -3.91 -14.86 17.78
N TYR A 223 -3.97 -14.22 16.60
CA TYR A 223 -4.16 -12.77 16.56
C TYR A 223 -5.62 -12.39 16.86
N ARG A 224 -6.59 -13.20 16.41
CA ARG A 224 -8.00 -13.02 16.77
C ARG A 224 -8.19 -13.04 18.29
N ALA A 225 -7.59 -13.99 19.01
CA ALA A 225 -7.65 -14.06 20.46
C ALA A 225 -7.09 -12.78 21.15
N ILE A 226 -6.01 -12.20 20.60
CA ILE A 226 -5.45 -10.91 21.08
C ILE A 226 -6.47 -9.79 20.85
N VAL A 227 -7.02 -9.68 19.64
CA VAL A 227 -7.99 -8.63 19.28
C VAL A 227 -9.25 -8.72 20.16
N GLU A 228 -9.79 -9.93 20.36
CA GLU A 228 -10.96 -10.17 21.20
C GLU A 228 -10.67 -9.85 22.67
N LYS A 229 -9.49 -10.24 23.19
CA LYS A 229 -9.11 -9.98 24.59
C LYS A 229 -9.06 -8.49 24.92
N PHE A 230 -8.58 -7.68 24.00
CA PHE A 230 -8.39 -6.23 24.20
C PHE A 230 -9.42 -5.37 23.45
N ALA A 231 -10.54 -5.95 22.99
CA ALA A 231 -11.54 -5.26 22.18
C ALA A 231 -12.13 -4.00 22.84
N ASP A 232 -12.28 -4.03 24.15
CA ASP A 232 -12.90 -2.95 24.95
C ASP A 232 -11.85 -1.99 25.55
N ASP A 233 -10.54 -2.22 25.32
CA ASP A 233 -9.45 -1.36 25.75
C ASP A 233 -8.62 -0.90 24.54
N PRO A 234 -8.93 0.28 23.97
CA PRO A 234 -8.26 0.77 22.77
C PRO A 234 -6.75 0.97 22.92
N GLU A 235 -6.27 1.35 24.09
CA GLU A 235 -4.84 1.56 24.33
C GLU A 235 -4.09 0.23 24.43
N ALA A 236 -4.65 -0.74 25.13
CA ALA A 236 -4.11 -2.09 25.20
C ALA A 236 -4.13 -2.77 23.82
N LEU A 237 -5.21 -2.61 23.04
CA LEU A 237 -5.31 -3.16 21.69
C LEU A 237 -4.29 -2.51 20.76
N LYS A 238 -4.10 -1.18 20.82
CA LYS A 238 -3.08 -0.46 20.06
C LYS A 238 -1.67 -1.00 20.38
N GLN A 239 -1.34 -1.14 21.64
CA GLN A 239 -0.05 -1.69 22.08
C GLN A 239 0.15 -3.13 21.57
N ALA A 240 -0.85 -3.99 21.72
CA ALA A 240 -0.82 -5.37 21.24
C ALA A 240 -0.69 -5.45 19.71
N GLY A 241 -1.41 -4.59 18.99
CA GLY A 241 -1.34 -4.48 17.53
C GLY A 241 0.04 -4.06 17.02
N ILE A 242 0.67 -3.07 17.66
CA ILE A 242 2.05 -2.66 17.36
C ILE A 242 3.02 -3.81 17.64
N ALA A 243 2.88 -4.50 18.78
CA ALA A 243 3.75 -5.61 19.16
C ALA A 243 3.65 -6.77 18.15
N TYR A 244 2.43 -7.15 17.75
CA TYR A 244 2.20 -8.21 16.77
C TYR A 244 2.79 -7.84 15.40
N ALA A 245 2.49 -6.65 14.90
CA ALA A 245 3.02 -6.16 13.61
C ALA A 245 4.54 -6.07 13.63
N THR A 246 5.15 -5.61 14.74
CA THR A 246 6.62 -5.59 14.90
C THR A 246 7.19 -7.00 14.80
N GLY A 247 6.58 -7.99 15.48
CA GLY A 247 7.00 -9.39 15.40
C GLY A 247 6.91 -9.95 13.98
N GLN A 248 5.84 -9.66 13.24
CA GLN A 248 5.71 -10.03 11.82
C GLN A 248 6.84 -9.41 10.99
N ILE A 249 7.13 -8.13 11.16
CA ILE A 249 8.18 -7.42 10.41
C ILE A 249 9.55 -8.01 10.69
N VAL A 250 9.88 -8.29 11.96
CA VAL A 250 11.16 -8.91 12.35
C VAL A 250 11.33 -10.27 11.69
N ASP A 251 10.29 -11.11 11.71
CA ASP A 251 10.30 -12.44 11.07
C ASP A 251 10.45 -12.33 9.54
N LEU A 252 9.73 -11.42 8.88
CA LEU A 252 9.86 -11.18 7.44
C LEU A 252 11.29 -10.76 7.06
N ILE A 253 11.87 -9.81 7.79
CA ILE A 253 13.25 -9.35 7.56
C ILE A 253 14.26 -10.48 7.76
N ALA A 254 14.10 -11.27 8.83
CA ALA A 254 14.98 -12.41 9.12
C ALA A 254 14.94 -13.49 8.02
N ASN A 255 13.82 -13.58 7.28
CA ASN A 255 13.63 -14.50 6.16
C ASN A 255 13.83 -13.84 4.79
N GLY A 256 14.49 -12.66 4.72
CA GLY A 256 14.94 -12.03 3.49
C GLY A 256 13.92 -11.08 2.82
N LEU A 257 12.72 -10.87 3.41
CA LEU A 257 11.73 -9.90 2.95
C LEU A 257 11.93 -8.56 3.65
N LYS A 258 12.77 -7.72 3.09
CA LYS A 258 13.25 -6.47 3.70
C LYS A 258 12.41 -5.23 3.36
N ASN A 259 11.48 -5.33 2.41
CA ASN A 259 10.64 -4.21 1.98
C ASN A 259 9.27 -4.34 2.64
N ILE A 260 8.93 -3.39 3.51
CA ILE A 260 7.72 -3.43 4.34
C ILE A 260 6.90 -2.16 4.11
N HIS A 261 5.59 -2.32 4.03
CA HIS A 261 4.61 -1.24 3.95
C HIS A 261 3.62 -1.32 5.10
N VAL A 262 3.57 -0.28 5.95
CA VAL A 262 2.71 -0.27 7.15
C VAL A 262 1.43 0.52 6.87
N TYR A 263 0.28 -0.13 7.03
CA TYR A 263 -1.03 0.50 6.97
C TYR A 263 -1.34 1.20 8.31
N THR A 264 -0.99 2.49 8.41
CA THR A 264 -1.01 3.26 9.67
C THR A 264 -2.36 3.82 10.05
N MET A 265 -3.32 3.85 9.14
CA MET A 265 -4.63 4.49 9.31
C MET A 265 -4.53 5.98 9.71
N ASN A 266 -3.58 6.72 9.11
CA ASN A 266 -3.27 8.13 9.41
C ASN A 266 -2.86 8.39 10.88
N ARG A 267 -2.21 7.40 11.52
CA ARG A 267 -1.83 7.48 12.95
C ARG A 267 -0.30 7.46 13.08
N PRO A 268 0.35 8.64 13.25
CA PRO A 268 1.81 8.74 13.39
C PRO A 268 2.38 7.91 14.52
N GLU A 269 1.64 7.76 15.63
CA GLU A 269 2.04 6.96 16.78
C GLU A 269 2.18 5.46 16.47
N ILE A 270 1.48 4.96 15.46
CA ILE A 270 1.57 3.56 15.05
C ILE A 270 2.92 3.29 14.36
N ILE A 271 3.25 4.06 13.33
CA ILE A 271 4.54 3.89 12.65
C ILE A 271 5.69 4.25 13.57
N GLY A 272 5.53 5.29 14.43
CA GLY A 272 6.51 5.66 15.44
C GLY A 272 6.82 4.54 16.41
N GLY A 273 5.79 3.84 16.91
CA GLY A 273 5.95 2.68 17.78
C GLY A 273 6.70 1.53 17.12
N ILE A 274 6.38 1.21 15.87
CA ILE A 274 7.06 0.18 15.07
C ILE A 274 8.52 0.58 14.83
N MET A 275 8.79 1.78 14.31
CA MET A 275 10.14 2.26 14.01
C MET A 275 11.03 2.29 15.25
N LYS A 276 10.47 2.68 16.41
CA LYS A 276 11.18 2.61 17.68
C LYS A 276 11.61 1.18 18.04
N ASN A 277 10.72 0.20 17.84
CA ASN A 277 11.00 -1.21 18.11
C ASN A 277 12.02 -1.81 17.12
N LEU A 278 12.13 -1.25 15.91
CA LEU A 278 13.02 -1.70 14.84
C LEU A 278 14.30 -0.86 14.74
N SER A 279 14.56 0.07 15.65
CA SER A 279 15.63 1.08 15.55
C SER A 279 17.03 0.52 15.32
N GLU A 280 17.33 -0.70 15.80
CA GLU A 280 18.60 -1.37 15.57
C GLU A 280 18.62 -2.21 14.27
N ILE A 281 17.46 -2.56 13.73
CA ILE A 281 17.29 -3.41 12.54
C ILE A 281 17.29 -2.59 11.25
N VAL A 282 16.81 -1.34 11.32
CA VAL A 282 16.58 -0.46 10.15
C VAL A 282 17.75 0.52 9.91
N LYS A 283 18.87 0.34 10.58
CA LYS A 283 20.07 1.20 10.46
C LYS A 283 20.73 1.15 9.08
#